data_e36d0404f309cf64b38e8d84d2bebd28
#
_entry.id   e36d0404f309cf64b38e8d84d2bebd28
#
_cell.length_a   1.000
_cell.length_b   1.000
_cell.length_c   1.000
_cell.angle_alpha   90.00
_cell.angle_beta   90.00
_cell.angle_gamma   90.00
#
_symmetry.space_group_name_H-M   'P 1'
#
loop_
_entity.id
_entity.type
_entity.pdbx_description
1 polymer ?
#
loop_
_entity_poly.entity_id
_entity_poly.type
_entity_poly.pdbx_seq_one_letter_code
_entity_poly.pdbx_strand_id
1 'polypeptide(L)'
;TEGLKTGIDVILFSGDKLLGGPQAGIITGKKSLIDKMKSHPVARIVRVDKLTLAALEETFRSYLDKEKAIREIPVLSMLTIDDEVMLKRGERLAEKLERLEWCTTEIVDVHEKVGGGSAPLSTLEGYGVRIISDVPSHKLERELRKGKNPVIPRIIKDHICFDLRTVSDDEIEIIADEMYAAGKRMQERS
;
A
#
# COMPACT_ATOMS: atom_id res chain seq x y z
N THR A 1 -4.77 -2.41 -22.78
CA THR A 1 -5.49 -2.31 -24.08
C THR A 1 -5.24 -0.99 -24.80
N GLU A 2 -5.11 0.13 -24.10
CA GLU A 2 -4.80 1.42 -24.72
C GLU A 2 -3.39 1.43 -25.32
N GLY A 3 -2.38 0.96 -24.62
CA GLY A 3 -1.01 0.89 -25.13
C GLY A 3 -0.89 0.12 -26.46
N LEU A 4 -1.64 -0.98 -26.65
CA LEU A 4 -1.65 -1.71 -27.91
C LEU A 4 -2.33 -0.93 -29.04
N LYS A 5 -3.25 -0.02 -28.75
CA LYS A 5 -3.90 0.86 -29.73
C LYS A 5 -2.98 1.97 -30.21
N THR A 6 -1.94 2.31 -29.47
CA THR A 6 -0.96 3.36 -29.85
C THR A 6 0.13 2.88 -30.80
N GLY A 7 0.07 1.62 -31.26
CA GLY A 7 1.04 1.04 -32.21
C GLY A 7 2.26 0.40 -31.53
N ILE A 8 2.26 0.26 -30.21
CA ILE A 8 3.32 -0.43 -29.46
C ILE A 8 3.29 -1.93 -29.82
N ASP A 9 4.46 -2.48 -30.11
CA ASP A 9 4.62 -3.88 -30.50
C ASP A 9 4.63 -4.86 -29.36
N VAL A 10 5.21 -4.45 -28.22
CA VAL A 10 5.37 -5.26 -27.00
C VAL A 10 5.24 -4.37 -25.78
N ILE A 11 4.54 -4.86 -24.76
CA ILE A 11 4.40 -4.23 -23.44
C ILE A 11 4.96 -5.19 -22.39
N LEU A 12 5.77 -4.65 -21.46
CA LEU A 12 6.30 -5.37 -20.31
C LEU A 12 5.80 -4.70 -19.03
N PHE A 13 5.40 -5.51 -18.07
CA PHE A 13 5.00 -5.02 -16.74
C PHE A 13 5.22 -6.08 -15.66
N SER A 14 5.24 -5.63 -14.40
CA SER A 14 5.39 -6.50 -13.23
C SER A 14 4.05 -7.03 -12.75
N GLY A 15 4.04 -8.29 -12.29
CA GLY A 15 2.89 -8.89 -11.62
C GLY A 15 2.72 -8.38 -10.19
N ASP A 16 3.82 -8.09 -9.49
CA ASP A 16 3.89 -7.74 -8.06
C ASP A 16 3.79 -6.23 -7.74
N LYS A 17 3.53 -5.40 -8.75
CA LYS A 17 3.33 -3.95 -8.57
C LYS A 17 1.84 -3.61 -8.59
N LEU A 18 1.43 -2.67 -9.42
CA LEU A 18 0.03 -2.23 -9.52
C LEU A 18 -0.95 -3.31 -9.97
N LEU A 19 -0.47 -4.40 -10.57
CA LEU A 19 -1.33 -5.56 -10.88
C LEU A 19 -1.81 -6.28 -9.61
N GLY A 20 -1.04 -6.22 -8.51
CA GLY A 20 -1.40 -6.84 -7.23
C GLY A 20 -1.34 -8.36 -7.21
N GLY A 21 -0.58 -8.96 -8.13
CA GLY A 21 -0.33 -10.40 -8.21
C GLY A 21 1.03 -10.82 -7.66
N PRO A 22 1.47 -12.05 -7.90
CA PRO A 22 2.78 -12.55 -7.50
C PRO A 22 3.89 -11.91 -8.34
N GLN A 23 5.13 -12.02 -7.86
CA GLN A 23 6.30 -11.55 -8.58
C GLN A 23 6.48 -12.29 -9.91
N ALA A 24 6.34 -11.55 -11.00
CA ALA A 24 6.54 -12.05 -12.35
C ALA A 24 6.80 -10.90 -13.32
N GLY A 25 7.59 -11.14 -14.34
CA GLY A 25 7.67 -10.30 -15.53
C GLY A 25 6.63 -10.77 -16.56
N ILE A 26 5.71 -9.91 -16.94
CA ILE A 26 4.65 -10.21 -17.88
C ILE A 26 4.95 -9.49 -19.19
N ILE A 27 4.90 -10.23 -20.29
CA ILE A 27 5.16 -9.71 -21.65
C ILE A 27 3.94 -9.99 -22.51
N THR A 28 3.38 -8.95 -23.09
CA THR A 28 2.25 -9.05 -24.04
C THR A 28 2.51 -8.22 -25.27
N GLY A 29 1.95 -8.61 -26.41
CA GLY A 29 2.18 -7.89 -27.67
C GLY A 29 1.81 -8.67 -28.92
N LYS A 30 2.40 -8.29 -30.05
CA LYS A 30 2.18 -8.95 -31.32
C LYS A 30 2.58 -10.42 -31.26
N LYS A 31 1.67 -11.30 -31.70
CA LYS A 31 1.83 -12.76 -31.61
C LYS A 31 3.16 -13.24 -32.20
N SER A 32 3.57 -12.70 -33.33
CA SER A 32 4.82 -13.07 -34.00
C SER A 32 6.07 -12.80 -33.16
N LEU A 33 6.06 -11.73 -32.33
CA LEU A 33 7.16 -11.40 -31.45
C LEU A 33 7.12 -12.26 -30.17
N ILE A 34 5.95 -12.46 -29.63
CA ILE A 34 5.76 -13.32 -28.43
C ILE A 34 6.15 -14.77 -28.76
N ASP A 35 5.79 -15.31 -29.94
CA ASP A 35 6.15 -16.67 -30.33
C ASP A 35 7.68 -16.82 -30.52
N LYS A 36 8.38 -15.81 -31.04
CA LYS A 36 9.84 -15.79 -31.09
C LYS A 36 10.48 -15.80 -29.70
N MET A 37 9.95 -15.00 -28.76
CA MET A 37 10.43 -14.98 -27.37
C MET A 37 10.23 -16.33 -26.69
N LYS A 38 9.07 -16.95 -26.85
CA LYS A 38 8.76 -18.27 -26.27
C LYS A 38 9.68 -19.38 -26.78
N SER A 39 10.09 -19.32 -28.05
CA SER A 39 10.99 -20.32 -28.65
C SER A 39 12.46 -20.11 -28.27
N HIS A 40 12.84 -18.96 -27.72
CA HIS A 40 14.21 -18.66 -27.36
C HIS A 40 14.63 -19.48 -26.12
N PRO A 41 15.84 -20.07 -26.07
CA PRO A 41 16.31 -20.89 -24.94
C PRO A 41 16.24 -20.15 -23.58
N VAL A 42 16.49 -18.85 -23.54
CA VAL A 42 16.40 -18.02 -22.32
C VAL A 42 15.00 -18.03 -21.72
N ALA A 43 13.94 -18.15 -22.51
CA ALA A 43 12.57 -18.23 -21.98
C ALA A 43 12.39 -19.40 -21.00
N ARG A 44 13.13 -20.50 -21.20
CA ARG A 44 13.10 -21.63 -20.27
C ARG A 44 13.79 -21.32 -18.93
N ILE A 45 14.84 -20.49 -18.96
CA ILE A 45 15.62 -20.12 -17.76
C ILE A 45 14.83 -19.16 -16.87
N VAL A 46 14.15 -18.17 -17.50
CA VAL A 46 13.46 -17.09 -16.78
C VAL A 46 11.97 -17.38 -16.53
N ARG A 47 11.48 -18.54 -16.91
CA ARG A 47 10.05 -18.88 -16.69
C ARG A 47 9.74 -19.00 -15.20
N VAL A 48 8.58 -18.50 -14.81
CA VAL A 48 8.04 -18.67 -13.46
C VAL A 48 7.58 -20.11 -13.24
N ASP A 49 7.46 -20.52 -11.98
CA ASP A 49 6.98 -21.85 -11.57
C ASP A 49 5.44 -21.96 -11.67
N LYS A 50 4.93 -23.16 -11.39
CA LYS A 50 3.50 -23.47 -11.48
C LYS A 50 2.65 -22.73 -10.46
N LEU A 51 3.18 -22.49 -9.24
CA LEU A 51 2.45 -21.81 -8.18
C LEU A 51 2.27 -20.33 -8.55
N THR A 52 3.33 -19.70 -9.04
CA THR A 52 3.29 -18.33 -9.56
C THR A 52 2.28 -18.21 -10.72
N LEU A 53 2.24 -19.18 -11.65
CA LEU A 53 1.25 -19.17 -12.75
C LEU A 53 -0.18 -19.28 -12.23
N ALA A 54 -0.44 -20.17 -11.26
CA ALA A 54 -1.77 -20.33 -10.68
C ALA A 54 -2.24 -19.06 -9.95
N ALA A 55 -1.34 -18.42 -9.20
CA ALA A 55 -1.64 -17.17 -8.51
C ALA A 55 -1.89 -16.01 -9.50
N LEU A 56 -1.11 -15.93 -10.59
CA LEU A 56 -1.34 -14.97 -11.67
C LEU A 56 -2.69 -15.20 -12.36
N GLU A 57 -3.05 -16.46 -12.62
CA GLU A 57 -4.34 -16.81 -13.21
C GLU A 57 -5.48 -16.28 -12.36
N GLU A 58 -5.46 -16.50 -11.04
CA GLU A 58 -6.49 -16.01 -10.14
C GLU A 58 -6.52 -14.48 -10.07
N THR A 59 -5.34 -13.84 -10.03
CA THR A 59 -5.25 -12.38 -10.14
C THR A 59 -5.93 -11.87 -11.40
N PHE A 60 -5.63 -12.45 -12.56
CA PHE A 60 -6.27 -12.04 -13.82
C PHE A 60 -7.76 -12.34 -13.87
N ARG A 61 -8.23 -13.40 -13.20
CA ARG A 61 -9.67 -13.70 -13.08
C ARG A 61 -10.41 -12.60 -12.34
N SER A 62 -9.82 -12.04 -11.27
CA SER A 62 -10.40 -10.89 -10.56
C SER A 62 -10.56 -9.67 -11.48
N TYR A 63 -9.63 -9.45 -12.42
CA TYR A 63 -9.71 -8.36 -13.41
C TYR A 63 -10.80 -8.51 -14.48
N LEU A 64 -11.45 -9.68 -14.60
CA LEU A 64 -12.59 -9.86 -15.50
C LEU A 64 -13.83 -9.10 -15.02
N ASP A 65 -13.89 -8.79 -13.73
CA ASP A 65 -14.91 -7.97 -13.09
C ASP A 65 -14.21 -6.78 -12.39
N LYS A 66 -14.48 -5.57 -12.87
CA LYS A 66 -13.83 -4.36 -12.37
C LYS A 66 -14.11 -4.10 -10.88
N GLU A 67 -15.36 -4.30 -10.45
CA GLU A 67 -15.77 -4.05 -9.06
C GLU A 67 -15.15 -5.10 -8.13
N LYS A 68 -15.11 -6.35 -8.57
CA LYS A 68 -14.42 -7.43 -7.87
C LYS A 68 -12.93 -7.12 -7.72
N ALA A 69 -12.25 -6.72 -8.79
CA ALA A 69 -10.84 -6.39 -8.76
C ALA A 69 -10.53 -5.27 -7.75
N ILE A 70 -11.30 -4.18 -7.78
CA ILE A 70 -11.15 -3.05 -6.84
C ILE A 70 -11.32 -3.50 -5.38
N ARG A 71 -12.26 -4.38 -5.11
CA ARG A 71 -12.54 -4.87 -3.75
C ARG A 71 -11.51 -5.87 -3.24
N GLU A 72 -11.04 -6.78 -4.11
CA GLU A 72 -10.25 -7.94 -3.70
C GLU A 72 -8.73 -7.74 -3.86
N ILE A 73 -8.30 -6.84 -4.73
CA ILE A 73 -6.89 -6.54 -4.94
C ILE A 73 -6.48 -5.34 -4.07
N PRO A 74 -5.69 -5.55 -2.99
CA PRO A 74 -5.41 -4.51 -2.00
C PRO A 74 -4.84 -3.22 -2.60
N VAL A 75 -3.91 -3.33 -3.55
CA VAL A 75 -3.32 -2.14 -4.19
C VAL A 75 -4.37 -1.33 -4.96
N LEU A 76 -5.33 -1.98 -5.63
CA LEU A 76 -6.41 -1.29 -6.33
C LEU A 76 -7.38 -0.64 -5.35
N SER A 77 -7.75 -1.34 -4.29
CA SER A 77 -8.58 -0.79 -3.22
C SER A 77 -7.94 0.49 -2.63
N MET A 78 -6.65 0.45 -2.32
CA MET A 78 -5.91 1.61 -1.81
C MET A 78 -5.84 2.76 -2.83
N LEU A 79 -5.65 2.46 -4.12
CA LEU A 79 -5.55 3.49 -5.17
C LEU A 79 -6.88 4.17 -5.49
N THR A 80 -8.00 3.49 -5.25
CA THR A 80 -9.36 3.95 -5.62
C THR A 80 -10.22 4.33 -4.43
N ILE A 81 -9.66 4.37 -3.23
CA ILE A 81 -10.39 4.74 -2.02
C ILE A 81 -10.88 6.19 -2.11
N ASP A 82 -12.12 6.42 -1.72
CA ASP A 82 -12.73 7.74 -1.71
C ASP A 82 -12.23 8.59 -0.53
N ASP A 83 -12.10 9.89 -0.75
CA ASP A 83 -11.67 10.86 0.26
C ASP A 83 -12.56 10.84 1.51
N GLU A 84 -13.88 10.71 1.32
CA GLU A 84 -14.84 10.62 2.43
C GLU A 84 -14.58 9.40 3.33
N VAL A 85 -14.17 8.28 2.75
CA VAL A 85 -13.82 7.07 3.53
C VAL A 85 -12.56 7.30 4.33
N MET A 86 -11.54 7.93 3.73
CA MET A 86 -10.30 8.28 4.44
C MET A 86 -10.57 9.25 5.59
N LEU A 87 -11.36 10.30 5.36
CA LEU A 87 -11.73 11.26 6.41
C LEU A 87 -12.44 10.58 7.58
N LYS A 88 -13.44 9.73 7.33
CA LYS A 88 -14.14 8.96 8.38
C LYS A 88 -13.19 8.06 9.19
N ARG A 89 -12.22 7.43 8.52
CA ARG A 89 -11.17 6.66 9.19
C ARG A 89 -10.31 7.54 10.08
N GLY A 90 -9.95 8.73 9.59
CA GLY A 90 -9.18 9.71 10.33
C GLY A 90 -9.89 10.19 11.58
N GLU A 91 -11.17 10.54 11.47
CA GLU A 91 -12.01 10.96 12.61
C GLU A 91 -12.09 9.86 13.67
N ARG A 92 -12.36 8.61 13.26
CA ARG A 92 -12.40 7.45 14.17
C ARG A 92 -11.06 7.21 14.87
N LEU A 93 -9.95 7.30 14.13
CA LEU A 93 -8.63 7.12 14.73
C LEU A 93 -8.32 8.27 15.71
N ALA A 94 -8.57 9.51 15.33
CA ALA A 94 -8.38 10.68 16.19
C ALA A 94 -9.19 10.58 17.49
N GLU A 95 -10.48 10.27 17.42
CA GLU A 95 -11.35 10.06 18.59
C GLU A 95 -10.78 9.00 19.55
N LYS A 96 -10.26 7.89 19.04
CA LYS A 96 -9.66 6.86 19.87
C LYS A 96 -8.36 7.31 20.55
N LEU A 97 -7.59 8.14 19.88
CA LEU A 97 -6.33 8.67 20.38
C LEU A 97 -6.50 9.87 21.32
N GLU A 98 -7.66 10.54 21.37
CA GLU A 98 -7.96 11.61 22.34
C GLU A 98 -7.80 11.20 23.81
N ARG A 99 -7.86 9.89 24.09
CA ARG A 99 -7.64 9.33 25.45
C ARG A 99 -6.18 9.34 25.89
N LEU A 100 -5.26 9.70 24.98
CA LEU A 100 -3.82 9.72 25.25
C LEU A 100 -3.41 11.13 25.66
N GLU A 101 -3.16 11.34 26.96
CA GLU A 101 -2.78 12.65 27.51
C GLU A 101 -1.43 13.17 26.99
N TRP A 102 -0.57 12.28 26.45
CA TRP A 102 0.79 12.60 26.02
C TRP A 102 0.88 13.01 24.53
N CYS A 103 -0.20 12.97 23.79
CA CYS A 103 -0.23 13.42 22.37
C CYS A 103 -1.58 14.02 22.01
N THR A 104 -1.58 14.82 20.95
CA THR A 104 -2.78 15.28 20.25
C THR A 104 -2.71 14.83 18.79
N THR A 105 -3.85 14.88 18.10
CA THR A 105 -3.97 14.45 16.71
C THR A 105 -4.44 15.57 15.82
N GLU A 106 -4.01 15.54 14.57
CA GLU A 106 -4.46 16.44 13.53
C GLU A 106 -4.67 15.66 12.23
N ILE A 107 -5.83 15.84 11.57
CA ILE A 107 -6.04 15.30 10.22
C ILE A 107 -5.36 16.27 9.24
N VAL A 108 -4.49 15.73 8.39
CA VAL A 108 -3.66 16.51 7.46
C VAL A 108 -3.74 15.95 6.05
N ASP A 109 -3.58 16.83 5.07
CA ASP A 109 -3.41 16.40 3.68
C ASP A 109 -2.07 15.69 3.51
N VAL A 110 -2.09 14.58 2.76
CA VAL A 110 -0.90 13.80 2.40
C VAL A 110 -0.80 13.71 0.90
N HIS A 111 0.40 13.98 0.38
CA HIS A 111 0.71 13.87 -1.04
C HIS A 111 1.68 12.71 -1.24
N GLU A 112 1.24 11.69 -1.94
CA GLU A 112 1.98 10.47 -2.10
C GLU A 112 2.34 10.18 -3.55
N LYS A 113 3.50 9.54 -3.73
CA LYS A 113 3.85 8.98 -5.03
C LYS A 113 3.48 7.50 -5.05
N VAL A 114 2.92 7.06 -6.15
CA VAL A 114 2.73 5.63 -6.40
C VAL A 114 4.12 4.97 -6.44
N GLY A 115 4.41 4.12 -5.46
CA GLY A 115 5.75 3.56 -5.25
C GLY A 115 6.21 2.63 -6.38
N GLY A 116 7.47 2.18 -6.26
CA GLY A 116 8.04 1.16 -7.13
C GLY A 116 8.31 1.58 -8.57
N GLY A 117 8.29 2.89 -8.89
CA GLY A 117 8.52 3.40 -10.25
C GLY A 117 7.37 3.10 -11.23
N SER A 118 6.23 2.60 -10.74
CA SER A 118 5.12 2.15 -11.59
C SER A 118 4.30 3.30 -12.19
N ALA A 119 4.26 4.46 -11.52
CA ALA A 119 3.63 5.68 -12.02
C ALA A 119 4.37 6.91 -11.47
N PRO A 120 5.62 7.17 -11.92
CA PRO A 120 6.51 8.13 -11.27
C PRO A 120 6.04 9.60 -11.36
N LEU A 121 5.14 9.91 -12.27
CA LEU A 121 4.57 11.25 -12.47
C LEU A 121 3.22 11.44 -11.77
N SER A 122 2.65 10.37 -11.19
CA SER A 122 1.35 10.44 -10.53
C SER A 122 1.54 10.72 -9.04
N THR A 123 0.91 11.78 -8.55
CA THR A 123 0.77 12.08 -7.12
C THR A 123 -0.64 11.69 -6.70
N LEU A 124 -0.74 10.97 -5.60
CA LEU A 124 -2.01 10.65 -4.95
C LEU A 124 -2.22 11.64 -3.81
N GLU A 125 -3.33 12.33 -3.84
CA GLU A 125 -3.78 13.17 -2.73
C GLU A 125 -4.62 12.32 -1.79
N GLY A 126 -4.51 12.55 -0.48
CA GLY A 126 -5.22 11.79 0.54
C GLY A 126 -5.07 12.43 1.90
N TYR A 127 -5.50 11.72 2.93
CA TYR A 127 -5.50 12.19 4.31
C TYR A 127 -4.68 11.29 5.21
N GLY A 128 -4.07 11.89 6.24
CA GLY A 128 -3.34 11.18 7.29
C GLY A 128 -3.68 11.73 8.66
N VAL A 129 -3.52 10.92 9.70
CA VAL A 129 -3.56 11.37 11.10
C VAL A 129 -2.15 11.61 11.58
N ARG A 130 -1.82 12.88 11.82
CA ARG A 130 -0.56 13.33 12.40
C ARG A 130 -0.64 13.28 13.91
N ILE A 131 0.42 12.77 14.54
CA ILE A 131 0.59 12.76 15.99
C ILE A 131 1.49 13.92 16.40
N ILE A 132 0.99 14.75 17.28
CA ILE A 132 1.71 15.89 17.87
C ILE A 132 2.02 15.52 19.32
N SER A 133 3.31 15.44 19.69
CA SER A 133 3.76 15.11 21.04
C SER A 133 5.19 15.63 21.28
N ASP A 134 5.59 15.72 22.54
CA ASP A 134 6.97 16.02 22.93
C ASP A 134 7.90 14.80 22.78
N VAL A 135 7.35 13.63 22.47
CA VAL A 135 8.15 12.43 22.22
C VAL A 135 8.76 12.50 20.83
N PRO A 136 10.10 12.37 20.69
CA PRO A 136 10.74 12.35 19.38
C PRO A 136 10.15 11.27 18.46
N SER A 137 9.81 11.61 17.24
CA SER A 137 9.11 10.73 16.27
C SER A 137 9.81 9.39 16.05
N HIS A 138 11.15 9.38 15.97
CA HIS A 138 11.94 8.16 15.81
C HIS A 138 11.90 7.23 17.04
N LYS A 139 11.70 7.80 18.25
CA LYS A 139 11.53 7.00 19.48
C LYS A 139 10.15 6.36 19.51
N LEU A 140 9.11 7.12 19.19
CA LEU A 140 7.74 6.61 19.10
C LEU A 140 7.60 5.54 18.02
N GLU A 141 8.15 5.79 16.82
CA GLU A 141 8.15 4.84 15.71
C GLU A 141 8.82 3.51 16.12
N ARG A 142 9.96 3.58 16.80
CA ARG A 142 10.66 2.40 17.31
C ARG A 142 9.82 1.61 18.32
N GLU A 143 9.08 2.28 19.19
CA GLU A 143 8.21 1.61 20.19
C GLU A 143 6.98 1.00 19.51
N LEU A 144 6.41 1.64 18.49
CA LEU A 144 5.30 1.09 17.69
C LEU A 144 5.72 -0.19 16.95
N ARG A 145 6.93 -0.24 16.41
CA ARG A 145 7.48 -1.45 15.77
C ARG A 145 7.69 -2.63 16.72
N LYS A 146 7.85 -2.37 18.02
CA LYS A 146 8.06 -3.39 19.05
C LYS A 146 6.78 -3.88 19.71
N GLY A 147 5.65 -3.35 19.31
CA GLY A 147 4.35 -3.74 19.82
C GLY A 147 3.99 -5.20 19.55
N LYS A 148 2.95 -5.68 20.19
CA LYS A 148 2.38 -7.00 19.93
C LYS A 148 1.96 -7.13 18.46
N ASN A 149 1.37 -6.05 17.92
CA ASN A 149 1.07 -5.88 16.51
C ASN A 149 1.98 -4.77 16.00
N PRO A 150 3.10 -5.06 15.32
CA PRO A 150 4.02 -4.03 14.87
C PRO A 150 3.35 -3.04 13.93
N VAL A 151 3.31 -1.76 14.32
CA VAL A 151 2.80 -0.67 13.49
C VAL A 151 3.97 0.10 12.91
N ILE A 152 3.94 0.31 11.60
CA ILE A 152 4.99 1.00 10.85
C ILE A 152 4.40 2.31 10.31
N PRO A 153 4.45 3.40 11.08
CA PRO A 153 3.95 4.69 10.63
C PRO A 153 4.96 5.38 9.71
N ARG A 154 4.54 6.45 9.09
CA ARG A 154 5.42 7.37 8.38
C ARG A 154 5.91 8.46 9.32
N ILE A 155 7.11 8.99 9.03
CA ILE A 155 7.60 10.20 9.67
C ILE A 155 7.59 11.30 8.60
N ILE A 156 6.77 12.33 8.81
CA ILE A 156 6.62 13.47 7.91
C ILE A 156 6.89 14.74 8.72
N LYS A 157 7.91 15.51 8.35
CA LYS A 157 8.33 16.74 9.06
C LYS A 157 8.47 16.53 10.57
N ASP A 158 9.19 15.47 10.95
CA ASP A 158 9.46 15.05 12.33
C ASP A 158 8.23 14.62 13.17
N HIS A 159 7.08 14.40 12.55
CA HIS A 159 5.89 13.86 13.20
C HIS A 159 5.53 12.47 12.65
N ILE A 160 5.02 11.61 13.53
CA ILE A 160 4.37 10.38 13.12
C ILE A 160 3.10 10.73 12.35
N CYS A 161 2.89 10.05 11.23
CA CYS A 161 1.69 10.19 10.41
C CYS A 161 1.19 8.80 9.99
N PHE A 162 -0.07 8.53 10.24
CA PHE A 162 -0.79 7.34 9.74
C PHE A 162 -1.51 7.73 8.46
N ASP A 163 -1.07 7.18 7.33
CA ASP A 163 -1.68 7.41 6.02
C ASP A 163 -2.95 6.57 5.89
N LEU A 164 -4.11 7.24 5.86
CA LEU A 164 -5.43 6.60 5.89
C LEU A 164 -5.79 5.85 4.61
N ARG A 165 -5.02 6.04 3.56
CA ARG A 165 -5.11 5.23 2.34
C ARG A 165 -4.68 3.79 2.58
N THR A 166 -3.70 3.59 3.46
CA THR A 166 -3.11 2.28 3.76
C THR A 166 -3.59 1.66 5.05
N VAL A 167 -4.47 2.33 5.79
CA VAL A 167 -5.08 1.86 7.04
C VAL A 167 -6.49 1.37 6.76
N SER A 168 -6.79 0.11 7.05
CA SER A 168 -8.14 -0.45 6.96
C SER A 168 -8.97 -0.13 8.22
N ASP A 169 -10.28 -0.34 8.14
CA ASP A 169 -11.18 -0.10 9.27
C ASP A 169 -10.85 -0.95 10.50
N ASP A 170 -10.40 -2.19 10.28
CA ASP A 170 -10.02 -3.12 11.35
C ASP A 170 -8.68 -2.73 12.01
N GLU A 171 -7.78 -2.09 11.27
CA GLU A 171 -6.48 -1.66 11.76
C GLU A 171 -6.54 -0.41 12.65
N ILE A 172 -7.62 0.35 12.61
CA ILE A 172 -7.81 1.54 13.48
C ILE A 172 -7.73 1.17 14.96
N GLU A 173 -8.38 0.07 15.37
CA GLU A 173 -8.31 -0.42 16.75
C GLU A 173 -6.89 -0.86 17.10
N ILE A 174 -6.23 -1.58 16.21
CA ILE A 174 -4.86 -2.05 16.40
C ILE A 174 -3.90 -0.88 16.61
N ILE A 175 -4.02 0.15 15.78
CA ILE A 175 -3.19 1.36 15.89
C ILE A 175 -3.43 2.06 17.24
N ALA A 176 -4.68 2.21 17.65
CA ALA A 176 -5.04 2.86 18.92
C ALA A 176 -4.48 2.08 20.12
N ASP A 177 -4.63 0.77 20.13
CA ASP A 177 -4.11 -0.09 21.19
C ASP A 177 -2.58 -0.04 21.28
N GLU A 178 -1.89 -0.07 20.14
CA GLU A 178 -0.43 -0.02 20.10
C GLU A 178 0.11 1.37 20.47
N MET A 179 -0.59 2.46 20.14
CA MET A 179 -0.27 3.80 20.60
C MET A 179 -0.38 3.89 22.13
N TYR A 180 -1.44 3.35 22.73
CA TYR A 180 -1.60 3.27 24.17
C TYR A 180 -0.49 2.45 24.85
N ALA A 181 -0.19 1.27 24.31
CA ALA A 181 0.87 0.41 24.81
C ALA A 181 2.27 1.06 24.68
N ALA A 182 2.53 1.77 23.57
CA ALA A 182 3.78 2.52 23.37
C ALA A 182 3.94 3.63 24.42
N GLY A 183 2.88 4.38 24.72
CA GLY A 183 2.88 5.40 25.77
C GLY A 183 3.27 4.82 27.13
N LYS A 184 2.67 3.70 27.55
CA LYS A 184 3.02 2.99 28.78
C LYS A 184 4.49 2.56 28.82
N ARG A 185 4.97 1.91 27.76
CA ARG A 185 6.37 1.46 27.68
C ARG A 185 7.38 2.61 27.79
N MET A 186 7.02 3.79 27.29
CA MET A 186 7.89 4.98 27.37
C MET A 186 7.91 5.58 28.77
N GLN A 187 6.78 5.61 29.48
CA GLN A 187 6.67 6.10 30.86
C GLN A 187 7.44 5.21 31.85
N GLU A 188 7.38 3.88 31.70
CA GLU A 188 8.10 2.92 32.56
C GLU A 188 9.63 3.01 32.43
N ARG A 189 10.14 3.66 31.36
CA ARG A 189 11.59 3.80 31.08
C ARG A 189 12.13 5.20 31.33
N SER A 190 11.28 6.13 31.74
CA SER A 190 11.66 7.50 32.11
C SER A 190 11.92 7.60 33.60
#